data_0cab2c596f572f2d9abbd47d8d2af404
#
_entry.id   0cab2c596f572f2d9abbd47d8d2af404
#
_cell.length_a   1.000
_cell.length_b   1.000
_cell.length_c   1.000
_cell.angle_alpha   90.00
_cell.angle_beta   90.00
_cell.angle_gamma   90.00
#
_symmetry.space_group_name_H-M   'P 1'
#
loop_
_entity.id
_entity.type
_entity.pdbx_description
1 polymer ?
#
loop_
_entity_poly.entity_id
_entity_poly.type
_entity_poly.pdbx_seq_one_letter_code
_entity_poly.pdbx_strand_id
1 'polypeptide(L)' 'MAHVVVYSTPLCAPCERLKQYLRAKGIAFEARDLMMDEEAAEKIDGLGIRSSPVLEVDGRFYAGAQLTPERLTDVLART' A
#
# COMPACT_ATOMS: atom_id res chain seq x y z
N MET A 1 -13.61 -2.27 11.08
CA MET A 1 -12.40 -2.88 10.53
C MET A 1 -11.80 -1.96 9.47
N ALA A 2 -10.49 -1.88 9.43
CA ALA A 2 -9.81 -1.04 8.46
C ALA A 2 -9.87 -1.65 7.06
N HIS A 3 -10.10 -0.80 6.07
CA HIS A 3 -9.98 -1.20 4.67
C HIS A 3 -8.55 -0.90 4.22
N VAL A 4 -7.79 -1.95 3.95
CA VAL A 4 -6.38 -1.84 3.59
C VAL A 4 -6.18 -2.30 2.16
N VAL A 5 -5.57 -1.45 1.35
CA VAL A 5 -5.27 -1.74 -0.06
C VAL A 5 -3.78 -1.49 -0.31
N VAL A 6 -3.14 -2.44 -0.98
CA VAL A 6 -1.74 -2.31 -1.42
C VAL A 6 -1.74 -2.14 -2.93
N TYR A 7 -1.24 -1.00 -3.40
CA TYR A 7 -1.04 -0.76 -4.82
C TYR A 7 0.40 -1.09 -5.17
N SER A 8 0.59 -2.00 -6.10
CA SER A 8 1.91 -2.52 -6.43
C SER A 8 2.13 -2.59 -7.94
N THR A 9 3.39 -2.81 -8.32
CA THR A 9 3.77 -3.06 -9.71
C THR A 9 4.47 -4.40 -9.79
N PRO A 10 4.56 -5.02 -11.00
CA PRO A 10 5.31 -6.26 -11.17
C PRO A 10 6.79 -6.07 -10.85
N LEU A 11 7.44 -7.13 -10.39
CA LEU A 11 8.87 -7.16 -10.10
C LEU A 11 9.31 -6.07 -9.11
N CYS A 12 8.49 -5.81 -8.13
CA CYS A 12 8.74 -4.78 -7.12
C CYS A 12 9.07 -5.45 -5.78
N ALA A 13 10.35 -5.46 -5.40
CA ALA A 13 10.77 -6.04 -4.12
C ALA A 13 10.18 -5.30 -2.91
N PRO A 14 10.18 -3.96 -2.87
CA PRO A 14 9.51 -3.25 -1.76
C PRO A 14 8.03 -3.56 -1.65
N CYS A 15 7.34 -3.76 -2.77
CA CYS A 15 5.92 -4.13 -2.77
C CYS A 15 5.72 -5.48 -2.08
N GLU A 16 6.56 -6.45 -2.40
CA GLU A 16 6.50 -7.77 -1.80
C GLU A 16 6.80 -7.73 -0.30
N ARG A 17 7.77 -6.92 0.11
CA ARG A 17 8.08 -6.74 1.52
C ARG A 17 6.90 -6.17 2.31
N LEU A 18 6.20 -5.20 1.73
CA LEU A 18 5.02 -4.62 2.36
C LEU A 18 3.93 -5.66 2.52
N LYS A 19 3.67 -6.45 1.48
CA LYS A 19 2.67 -7.51 1.55
C LYS A 19 3.04 -8.55 2.62
N GLN A 20 4.31 -8.95 2.67
CA GLN A 20 4.79 -9.89 3.69
C GLN A 20 4.64 -9.35 5.10
N TYR A 21 4.93 -8.06 5.29
CA TYR A 21 4.77 -7.39 6.57
C TYR A 21 3.31 -7.45 7.03
N LEU A 22 2.39 -7.14 6.14
CA LEU A 22 0.96 -7.16 6.46
C LEU A 22 0.48 -8.56 6.80
N ARG A 23 0.92 -9.56 6.05
CA ARG A 23 0.58 -10.96 6.33
C ARG A 23 1.13 -11.41 7.67
N ALA A 24 2.36 -11.03 7.99
CA ALA A 24 2.99 -11.40 9.25
C ALA A 24 2.26 -10.77 10.45
N LYS A 25 1.63 -9.61 10.25
CA LYS A 25 0.84 -8.95 11.29
C LYS A 25 -0.60 -9.44 11.34
N GLY A 26 -0.98 -10.35 10.46
CA GLY A 26 -2.36 -10.85 10.40
C GLY A 26 -3.35 -9.83 9.85
N ILE A 27 -2.88 -8.87 9.06
CA ILE A 27 -3.72 -7.82 8.51
C ILE A 27 -4.18 -8.22 7.11
N ALA A 28 -5.50 -8.29 6.93
CA ALA A 28 -6.08 -8.55 5.62
C ALA A 28 -5.96 -7.31 4.74
N PHE A 29 -5.61 -7.49 3.48
CA PHE A 29 -5.50 -6.39 2.53
C PHE A 29 -5.91 -6.83 1.14
N GLU A 30 -6.31 -5.86 0.32
CA GLU A 30 -6.56 -6.06 -1.09
C GLU A 30 -5.31 -5.63 -1.86
N ALA A 31 -4.87 -6.43 -2.81
CA ALA A 31 -3.73 -6.08 -3.64
C ALA A 31 -4.22 -5.64 -5.02
N ARG A 32 -3.78 -4.48 -5.48
CA ARG A 32 -4.09 -3.97 -6.81
C ARG A 32 -2.81 -3.72 -7.58
N ASP A 33 -2.78 -4.16 -8.83
CA ASP A 33 -1.62 -4.01 -9.69
C ASP A 33 -1.81 -2.77 -10.56
N LEU A 34 -0.91 -1.79 -10.38
CA LEU A 34 -1.00 -0.52 -11.11
C LEU A 34 -0.77 -0.67 -12.61
N MET A 35 -0.19 -1.78 -13.06
CA MET A 35 0.00 -2.04 -14.49
C MET A 35 -1.22 -2.68 -15.13
N MET A 36 -2.06 -3.35 -14.36
CA MET A 36 -3.21 -4.10 -14.87
C MET A 36 -4.54 -3.42 -14.53
N ASP A 37 -4.57 -2.60 -13.49
CA ASP A 37 -5.79 -1.95 -13.02
C ASP A 37 -5.74 -0.46 -13.38
N GLU A 38 -6.41 -0.07 -14.44
CA GLU A 38 -6.41 1.31 -14.93
C GLU A 38 -7.02 2.27 -13.93
N GLU A 39 -8.07 1.88 -13.23
CA GLU A 39 -8.70 2.74 -12.23
C GLU A 39 -7.74 3.03 -11.08
N ALA A 40 -7.04 2.01 -10.62
CA ALA A 40 -6.05 2.17 -9.57
C ALA A 40 -4.91 3.08 -10.03
N ALA A 41 -4.41 2.88 -11.25
CA ALA A 41 -3.34 3.70 -11.81
C ALA A 41 -3.75 5.16 -11.91
N GLU A 42 -4.96 5.43 -12.39
CA GLU A 42 -5.47 6.81 -12.50
C GLU A 42 -5.62 7.45 -11.13
N LYS A 43 -6.12 6.71 -10.16
CA LYS A 43 -6.30 7.20 -8.80
C LYS A 43 -4.97 7.62 -8.17
N ILE A 44 -3.98 6.78 -8.28
CA ILE A 44 -2.65 7.04 -7.71
C ILE A 44 -1.94 8.16 -8.45
N ASP A 45 -2.04 8.19 -9.77
CA ASP A 45 -1.48 9.26 -10.59
C ASP A 45 -2.13 10.61 -10.25
N GLY A 46 -3.44 10.61 -10.06
CA GLY A 46 -4.19 11.82 -9.68
C GLY A 46 -3.79 12.38 -8.32
N LEU A 47 -3.21 11.55 -7.44
CA LEU A 47 -2.69 11.98 -6.15
C LEU A 47 -1.24 12.48 -6.25
N GLY A 48 -0.64 12.43 -7.43
CA GLY A 48 0.74 12.85 -7.62
C GLY A 48 1.77 11.84 -7.11
N ILE A 49 1.35 10.62 -6.82
CA ILE A 49 2.22 9.57 -6.30
C ILE A 49 2.79 8.79 -7.48
N ARG A 50 4.11 8.71 -7.58
CA ARG A 50 4.80 8.03 -8.68
C ARG A 50 5.67 6.86 -8.23
N SER A 51 5.65 6.56 -6.94
CA SER A 51 6.41 5.46 -6.38
C SER A 51 5.50 4.27 -6.08
N SER A 52 6.09 3.10 -5.97
CA SER A 52 5.40 1.89 -5.51
C SER A 52 6.26 1.25 -4.42
N PRO A 53 5.66 0.58 -3.45
CA PRO A 53 4.24 0.39 -3.26
C PRO A 53 3.53 1.62 -2.70
N VAL A 54 2.21 1.64 -2.80
CA VAL A 54 1.37 2.62 -2.12
C VAL A 54 0.43 1.87 -1.20
N LEU A 55 0.30 2.33 0.02
CA LEU A 55 -0.61 1.75 1.00
C LEU A 55 -1.78 2.69 1.23
N GLU A 56 -2.98 2.18 1.10
CA GLU A 56 -4.20 2.91 1.44
C GLU A 56 -4.81 2.28 2.69
N VAL A 57 -5.08 3.09 3.71
CA VAL A 57 -5.76 2.66 4.93
C VAL A 57 -6.91 3.61 5.19
N ASP A 58 -8.14 3.12 5.07
CA ASP A 58 -9.37 3.88 5.30
C ASP A 58 -9.39 5.23 4.56
N GLY A 59 -8.96 5.21 3.31
CA GLY A 59 -8.95 6.41 2.46
C GLY A 59 -7.73 7.30 2.59
N ARG A 60 -6.78 6.95 3.44
CA ARG A 60 -5.51 7.65 3.58
C ARG A 60 -4.42 6.92 2.84
N PHE A 61 -3.56 7.66 2.14
CA PHE A 61 -2.53 7.10 1.28
C PHE A 61 -1.14 7.35 1.85
N TYR A 62 -0.31 6.31 1.83
CA TYR A 62 1.06 6.34 2.33
C TYR A 62 1.98 5.77 1.27
N ALA A 63 3.10 6.43 1.02
CA ALA A 63 4.06 6.02 0.00
C ALA A 63 5.48 6.44 0.38
N GLY A 64 6.47 5.79 -0.22
CA GLY A 64 7.87 6.13 -0.04
C GLY A 64 8.34 6.00 1.41
N ALA A 65 8.90 7.06 1.96
CA ALA A 65 9.46 7.07 3.31
C ALA A 65 8.41 6.84 4.40
N GLN A 66 7.12 6.97 4.08
CA GLN A 66 6.04 6.72 5.03
C GLN A 66 5.80 5.23 5.25
N LEU A 67 6.43 4.38 4.45
CA LEU A 67 6.23 2.92 4.52
C LEU A 67 7.35 2.21 5.26
N THR A 68 8.01 2.88 6.19
CA THR A 68 8.98 2.23 7.08
C THR A 68 8.23 1.38 8.10
N PRO A 69 8.85 0.30 8.63
CA PRO A 69 8.21 -0.53 9.63
C PRO A 69 7.70 0.25 10.85
N GLU A 70 8.42 1.27 11.28
CA GLU A 70 8.03 2.10 12.41
C GLU A 70 6.77 2.88 12.12
N ARG A 71 6.69 3.49 10.95
CA ARG A 71 5.51 4.24 10.54
C ARG A 71 4.31 3.35 10.27
N LEU A 72 4.55 2.18 9.68
CA LEU A 72 3.49 1.21 9.44
C LEU A 72 2.89 0.71 10.76
N THR A 73 3.72 0.48 11.76
CA THR A 73 3.23 0.08 13.07
C THR A 73 2.30 1.14 13.65
N ASP A 74 2.68 2.41 13.57
CA ASP A 74 1.85 3.51 14.07
C ASP A 74 0.55 3.67 13.28
N VAL A 75 0.63 3.64 11.95
CA VAL A 75 -0.55 3.76 11.08
C VAL A 75 -1.54 2.64 11.31
N LEU A 76 -1.05 1.40 11.37
CA LEU A 76 -1.90 0.23 11.49
C LEU A 76 -2.44 0.03 12.91
N ALA A 77 -1.76 0.57 13.90
CA ALA A 77 -2.23 0.51 15.29
C ALA A 77 -3.50 1.34 15.51
N ARG A 78 -3.77 2.28 14.62
CA ARG A 78 -4.94 3.15 14.70
C ARG A 78 -6.18 2.59 14.00
N THR A 79 -6.04 1.44 13.38
CA THR A 79 -7.12 0.86 12.58
C THR A 79 -7.81 -0.32 13.25
#